data_7bf47c1e280cc8335a779bf507082526
#
_entry.id   7bf47c1e280cc8335a779bf507082526
#
_cell.length_a   1.000
_cell.length_b   1.000
_cell.length_c   1.000
_cell.angle_alpha   90.00
_cell.angle_beta   90.00
_cell.angle_gamma   90.00
#
_symmetry.space_group_name_H-M   'P 1'
#
loop_
_entity.id
_entity.type
_entity.pdbx_description
1 polymer ?
#
loop_
_entity_poly.entity_id
_entity_poly.type
_entity_poly.pdbx_seq_one_letter_code
_entity_poly.pdbx_strand_id
1 'polypeptide(L)'
;FDQAKKNLTEPAQVLAVIAIRTKEKKILMFQDLVERLKTYHADLVPYAEQALTAVTEYRDWLVRTKDGMTYPAGVGKANYNWWMKNVWLYPHTWEESINVALREYRRAIAFLKLEENRNKMYPKLSYISTEKEHANLWNKAEDHLTKFVRKKEIFTVPDYLTPSGPHRPWVHPSDRDGNCPEFFEQAERHDPMAQVGHNHTGHHLDRLRHQREDRPIRNSYPLYGGLRPEALSTFMEEGLMIAGLHDEWDLNPRSREVIYISLAWRAIRGIADLKLHSNEFTLEQALKHCAEWCPRGWECETDMDTWYDLERSMQLPGHATVYINGKNQLERLIADRAMQLGDTFNLRQVMDSFFASGLIPISLTRWEMTGLDDEIKELNKK
;
A
#
# COMPACT_ATOMS: atom_id res chain seq x y z
N PHE A 1 15.65 14.24 22.50
CA PHE A 1 14.25 13.99 22.97
C PHE A 1 13.73 15.05 23.95
N ASP A 2 14.57 15.78 24.69
CA ASP A 2 14.08 16.80 25.63
C ASP A 2 13.31 17.93 24.93
N GLN A 3 13.77 18.35 23.74
CA GLN A 3 13.02 19.29 22.92
C GLN A 3 11.69 18.71 22.43
N ALA A 4 11.66 17.41 22.08
CA ALA A 4 10.44 16.75 21.67
C ALA A 4 9.39 16.75 22.79
N LYS A 5 9.78 16.45 24.04
CA LYS A 5 8.88 16.50 25.21
C LYS A 5 8.29 17.91 25.42
N LYS A 6 9.06 18.96 25.18
CA LYS A 6 8.61 20.36 25.30
C LYS A 6 7.64 20.76 24.17
N ASN A 7 7.84 20.21 22.98
CA ASN A 7 7.02 20.53 21.80
C ASN A 7 5.68 19.79 21.77
N LEU A 8 5.50 18.74 22.57
CA LEU A 8 4.26 17.97 22.67
C LEU A 8 3.24 18.71 23.53
N THR A 9 2.64 19.78 22.98
CA THR A 9 1.63 20.61 23.66
C THR A 9 0.22 20.00 23.59
N GLU A 10 -0.06 19.21 22.57
CA GLU A 10 -1.36 18.56 22.32
C GLU A 10 -1.16 17.05 22.06
N PRO A 11 -0.68 16.30 23.06
CA PRO A 11 -0.31 14.92 22.86
C PRO A 11 -1.55 13.99 22.80
N ALA A 12 -1.52 13.07 21.83
CA ALA A 12 -2.56 12.04 21.67
C ALA A 12 -2.06 10.67 22.15
N GLN A 13 -2.85 9.98 22.95
CA GLN A 13 -2.51 8.67 23.52
C GLN A 13 -2.19 7.63 22.42
N VAL A 14 -2.97 7.59 21.35
CA VAL A 14 -2.77 6.65 20.23
C VAL A 14 -1.40 6.83 19.59
N LEU A 15 -0.98 8.09 19.35
CA LEU A 15 0.34 8.39 18.79
C LEU A 15 1.47 8.01 19.77
N ALA A 16 1.25 8.15 21.08
CA ALA A 16 2.19 7.69 22.10
C ALA A 16 2.32 6.15 22.10
N VAL A 17 1.22 5.41 21.98
CA VAL A 17 1.23 3.93 21.86
C VAL A 17 2.04 3.49 20.63
N ILE A 18 1.78 4.09 19.48
CA ILE A 18 2.55 3.84 18.24
C ILE A 18 4.03 4.15 18.43
N ALA A 19 4.34 5.30 19.05
CA ALA A 19 5.70 5.70 19.32
C ALA A 19 6.42 4.73 20.27
N ILE A 20 5.76 4.22 21.31
CA ILE A 20 6.30 3.22 22.23
C ILE A 20 6.70 1.96 21.46
N ARG A 21 5.80 1.36 20.68
CA ARG A 21 6.09 0.18 19.82
C ARG A 21 7.31 0.41 18.92
N THR A 22 7.34 1.56 18.26
CA THR A 22 8.46 1.94 17.36
C THR A 22 9.78 2.07 18.14
N LYS A 23 9.75 2.65 19.37
CA LYS A 23 10.96 2.79 20.19
C LYS A 23 11.44 1.45 20.75
N GLU A 24 10.55 0.54 21.08
CA GLU A 24 10.92 -0.83 21.50
C GLU A 24 11.71 -1.56 20.41
N LYS A 25 11.24 -1.52 19.17
CA LYS A 25 12.00 -2.04 18.00
C LYS A 25 13.36 -1.34 17.85
N LYS A 26 13.41 -0.01 18.01
CA LYS A 26 14.67 0.75 17.93
C LYS A 26 15.64 0.42 19.05
N ILE A 27 15.16 0.16 20.26
CA ILE A 27 16.01 -0.27 21.38
C ILE A 27 16.74 -1.58 21.02
N LEU A 28 16.03 -2.57 20.49
CA LEU A 28 16.65 -3.83 20.04
C LEU A 28 17.68 -3.59 18.93
N MET A 29 17.35 -2.72 17.95
CA MET A 29 18.30 -2.36 16.90
C MET A 29 19.56 -1.66 17.42
N PHE A 30 19.43 -0.76 18.41
CA PHE A 30 20.60 -0.08 19.02
C PHE A 30 21.41 -1.04 19.88
N GLN A 31 20.79 -1.99 20.55
CA GLN A 31 21.52 -3.05 21.29
C GLN A 31 22.38 -3.89 20.34
N ASP A 32 21.81 -4.36 19.22
CA ASP A 32 22.58 -5.09 18.19
C ASP A 32 23.68 -4.20 17.57
N LEU A 33 23.39 -2.93 17.31
CA LEU A 33 24.39 -1.98 16.80
C LEU A 33 25.56 -1.82 17.76
N VAL A 34 25.32 -1.66 19.06
CA VAL A 34 26.38 -1.57 20.08
C VAL A 34 27.27 -2.79 20.05
N GLU A 35 26.69 -4.02 19.99
CA GLU A 35 27.47 -5.25 19.94
C GLU A 35 28.32 -5.34 18.65
N ARG A 36 27.77 -4.98 17.49
CA ARG A 36 28.52 -4.96 16.24
C ARG A 36 29.66 -3.93 16.25
N LEU A 37 29.40 -2.74 16.81
CA LEU A 37 30.41 -1.68 16.89
C LEU A 37 31.58 -2.09 17.78
N LYS A 38 31.39 -2.85 18.85
CA LYS A 38 32.48 -3.40 19.69
C LYS A 38 33.51 -4.18 18.85
N THR A 39 33.02 -4.87 17.81
CA THR A 39 33.90 -5.69 16.94
C THR A 39 34.55 -4.89 15.82
N TYR A 40 33.85 -3.93 15.23
CA TYR A 40 34.29 -3.29 13.97
C TYR A 40 34.67 -1.81 14.10
N HIS A 41 34.10 -1.09 15.09
CA HIS A 41 34.26 0.36 15.26
C HIS A 41 34.12 0.75 16.74
N ALA A 42 35.06 0.29 17.57
CA ALA A 42 35.00 0.48 19.02
C ALA A 42 34.96 1.96 19.47
N ASP A 43 35.51 2.86 18.68
CA ASP A 43 35.47 4.33 18.89
C ASP A 43 34.05 4.91 18.79
N LEU A 44 33.12 4.25 18.12
CA LEU A 44 31.72 4.69 17.99
C LEU A 44 30.79 4.12 19.07
N VAL A 45 31.24 3.14 19.86
CA VAL A 45 30.44 2.50 20.93
C VAL A 45 29.84 3.51 21.91
N PRO A 46 30.59 4.49 22.47
CA PRO A 46 30.01 5.44 23.43
C PRO A 46 28.85 6.26 22.85
N TYR A 47 28.89 6.61 21.56
CA TYR A 47 27.81 7.34 20.89
C TYR A 47 26.56 6.48 20.69
N ALA A 48 26.74 5.21 20.34
CA ALA A 48 25.63 4.26 20.19
C ALA A 48 24.96 3.95 21.54
N GLU A 49 25.73 3.79 22.62
CA GLU A 49 25.22 3.62 23.99
C GLU A 49 24.46 4.86 24.46
N GLN A 50 24.95 6.06 24.16
CA GLN A 50 24.24 7.30 24.46
C GLN A 50 22.91 7.38 23.71
N ALA A 51 22.88 6.98 22.44
CA ALA A 51 21.66 6.92 21.64
C ALA A 51 20.66 5.88 22.19
N LEU A 52 21.14 4.68 22.57
CA LEU A 52 20.36 3.64 23.22
C LEU A 52 19.71 4.13 24.52
N THR A 53 20.50 4.79 25.38
CA THR A 53 20.01 5.38 26.63
C THR A 53 18.92 6.41 26.35
N ALA A 54 19.16 7.34 25.44
CA ALA A 54 18.20 8.41 25.09
C ALA A 54 16.89 7.87 24.52
N VAL A 55 16.92 6.84 23.67
CA VAL A 55 15.72 6.20 23.14
C VAL A 55 14.95 5.47 24.22
N THR A 56 15.65 4.76 25.12
CA THR A 56 15.05 4.04 26.25
C THR A 56 14.35 5.00 27.22
N GLU A 57 15.02 6.07 27.63
CA GLU A 57 14.45 7.10 28.52
C GLU A 57 13.22 7.77 27.90
N TYR A 58 13.25 8.04 26.61
CA TYR A 58 12.11 8.64 25.91
C TYR A 58 10.92 7.66 25.84
N ARG A 59 11.16 6.36 25.52
CA ARG A 59 10.14 5.32 25.57
C ARG A 59 9.51 5.24 26.96
N ASP A 60 10.33 5.20 28.01
CA ASP A 60 9.87 5.11 29.40
C ASP A 60 9.06 6.34 29.83
N TRP A 61 9.46 7.52 29.34
CA TRP A 61 8.67 8.74 29.55
C TRP A 61 7.29 8.63 28.88
N LEU A 62 7.20 8.17 27.63
CA LEU A 62 5.93 7.94 26.94
C LEU A 62 5.06 6.95 27.70
N VAL A 63 5.63 5.83 28.17
CA VAL A 63 4.89 4.80 28.96
C VAL A 63 4.27 5.41 30.20
N ARG A 64 5.01 6.24 30.93
CA ARG A 64 4.53 6.88 32.17
C ARG A 64 3.50 7.98 31.95
N THR A 65 3.50 8.64 30.78
CA THR A 65 2.70 9.84 30.56
C THR A 65 1.52 9.64 29.60
N LYS A 66 1.50 8.55 28.81
CA LYS A 66 0.49 8.31 27.76
C LYS A 66 -0.96 8.39 28.23
N ASP A 67 -1.25 7.97 29.47
CA ASP A 67 -2.64 7.95 29.97
C ASP A 67 -3.20 9.36 30.27
N GLY A 68 -2.32 10.35 30.39
CA GLY A 68 -2.69 11.76 30.45
C GLY A 68 -2.77 12.48 29.10
N MET A 69 -2.51 11.78 28.00
CA MET A 69 -2.52 12.33 26.65
C MET A 69 -3.91 12.20 26.03
N THR A 70 -4.73 13.21 26.14
CA THR A 70 -6.17 13.16 25.80
C THR A 70 -6.54 13.85 24.49
N TYR A 71 -5.57 14.39 23.76
CA TYR A 71 -5.86 15.07 22.50
C TYR A 71 -6.33 14.06 21.43
N PRO A 72 -7.24 14.43 20.51
CA PRO A 72 -7.65 13.57 19.42
C PRO A 72 -6.48 13.14 18.55
N ALA A 73 -6.40 11.86 18.18
CA ALA A 73 -5.30 11.35 17.35
C ALA A 73 -5.51 11.64 15.86
N GLY A 74 -6.77 11.67 15.41
CA GLY A 74 -7.13 12.02 14.02
C GLY A 74 -7.05 13.53 13.79
N VAL A 75 -6.59 13.92 12.63
CA VAL A 75 -6.42 15.34 12.24
C VAL A 75 -7.74 16.08 12.01
N GLY A 76 -8.88 15.40 11.99
CA GLY A 76 -10.19 15.95 11.65
C GLY A 76 -10.40 16.06 10.14
N LYS A 77 -11.68 16.00 9.71
CA LYS A 77 -12.06 16.02 8.27
C LYS A 77 -11.54 17.26 7.54
N ALA A 78 -11.57 18.43 8.18
CA ALA A 78 -11.12 19.68 7.55
C ALA A 78 -9.62 19.65 7.22
N ASN A 79 -8.77 19.24 8.18
CA ASN A 79 -7.34 19.12 7.96
C ASN A 79 -6.99 17.94 7.02
N TYR A 80 -7.76 16.85 7.08
CA TYR A 80 -7.62 15.74 6.13
C TYR A 80 -7.88 16.22 4.70
N ASN A 81 -8.97 16.91 4.45
CA ASN A 81 -9.29 17.48 3.13
C ASN A 81 -8.22 18.47 2.66
N TRP A 82 -7.74 19.34 3.57
CA TRP A 82 -6.66 20.26 3.26
C TRP A 82 -5.38 19.52 2.84
N TRP A 83 -5.01 18.49 3.59
CA TRP A 83 -3.82 17.66 3.31
C TRP A 83 -3.93 16.94 1.96
N MET A 84 -5.03 16.25 1.72
CA MET A 84 -5.26 15.55 0.47
C MET A 84 -5.19 16.50 -0.73
N LYS A 85 -5.82 17.66 -0.61
CA LYS A 85 -5.86 18.68 -1.65
C LYS A 85 -4.50 19.35 -1.91
N ASN A 86 -3.82 19.81 -0.86
CA ASN A 86 -2.67 20.70 -1.00
C ASN A 86 -1.33 19.94 -1.00
N VAL A 87 -1.29 18.75 -0.42
CA VAL A 87 -0.07 17.93 -0.34
C VAL A 87 -0.10 16.79 -1.36
N TRP A 88 -1.19 16.04 -1.41
CA TRP A 88 -1.32 14.90 -2.33
C TRP A 88 -1.86 15.28 -3.71
N LEU A 89 -2.37 16.50 -3.87
CA LEU A 89 -3.05 16.98 -5.08
C LEU A 89 -4.19 16.03 -5.51
N TYR A 90 -4.89 15.51 -4.51
CA TYR A 90 -6.06 14.67 -4.68
C TYR A 90 -7.33 15.52 -4.58
N PRO A 91 -8.19 15.55 -5.63
CA PRO A 91 -9.24 16.56 -5.75
C PRO A 91 -10.54 16.23 -5.02
N HIS A 92 -10.59 15.12 -4.28
CA HIS A 92 -11.80 14.65 -3.63
C HIS A 92 -11.76 14.85 -2.12
N THR A 93 -12.95 15.09 -1.54
CA THR A 93 -13.14 15.26 -0.11
C THR A 93 -13.12 13.93 0.65
N TRP A 94 -13.12 14.01 1.98
CA TRP A 94 -13.26 12.87 2.86
C TRP A 94 -14.57 12.10 2.58
N GLU A 95 -15.69 12.83 2.37
CA GLU A 95 -17.01 12.27 2.09
C GLU A 95 -17.06 11.54 0.74
N GLU A 96 -16.41 12.07 -0.27
CA GLU A 96 -16.26 11.40 -1.57
C GLU A 96 -15.36 10.17 -1.45
N SER A 97 -14.25 10.30 -0.75
CA SER A 97 -13.26 9.24 -0.55
C SER A 97 -13.84 8.03 0.20
N ILE A 98 -14.63 8.27 1.27
CA ILE A 98 -15.26 7.16 2.02
C ILE A 98 -16.32 6.44 1.17
N ASN A 99 -17.05 7.18 0.32
CA ASN A 99 -18.03 6.59 -0.60
C ASN A 99 -17.35 5.70 -1.65
N VAL A 100 -16.21 6.13 -2.20
CA VAL A 100 -15.42 5.33 -3.15
C VAL A 100 -14.93 4.05 -2.46
N ALA A 101 -14.35 4.14 -1.26
CA ALA A 101 -13.85 2.99 -0.53
C ALA A 101 -14.97 1.99 -0.16
N LEU A 102 -16.12 2.47 0.33
CA LEU A 102 -17.28 1.62 0.63
C LEU A 102 -17.86 0.94 -0.62
N ARG A 103 -17.94 1.67 -1.74
CA ARG A 103 -18.39 1.10 -3.02
C ARG A 103 -17.44 0.00 -3.47
N GLU A 104 -16.13 0.25 -3.42
CA GLU A 104 -15.13 -0.72 -3.85
C GLU A 104 -15.14 -1.98 -2.97
N TYR A 105 -15.25 -1.82 -1.64
CA TYR A 105 -15.41 -2.95 -0.74
C TYR A 105 -16.60 -3.84 -1.13
N ARG A 106 -17.79 -3.23 -1.29
CA ARG A 106 -19.01 -3.96 -1.66
C ARG A 106 -18.88 -4.62 -3.02
N ARG A 107 -18.24 -3.94 -3.99
CA ARG A 107 -17.96 -4.48 -5.32
C ARG A 107 -17.04 -5.70 -5.22
N ALA A 108 -15.94 -5.57 -4.50
CA ALA A 108 -14.97 -6.65 -4.32
C ALA A 108 -15.61 -7.88 -3.66
N ILE A 109 -16.42 -7.71 -2.61
CA ILE A 109 -17.14 -8.82 -1.97
C ILE A 109 -18.14 -9.46 -2.93
N ALA A 110 -18.91 -8.67 -3.68
CA ALA A 110 -19.87 -9.18 -4.63
C ALA A 110 -19.19 -10.01 -5.74
N PHE A 111 -18.12 -9.48 -6.32
CA PHE A 111 -17.38 -10.18 -7.37
C PHE A 111 -16.61 -11.40 -6.84
N LEU A 112 -16.09 -11.34 -5.61
CA LEU A 112 -15.53 -12.52 -4.95
C LEU A 112 -16.57 -13.66 -4.89
N LYS A 113 -17.81 -13.36 -4.47
CA LYS A 113 -18.86 -14.37 -4.41
C LYS A 113 -19.26 -14.91 -5.77
N LEU A 114 -19.24 -14.08 -6.81
CA LEU A 114 -19.48 -14.52 -8.18
C LEU A 114 -18.36 -15.43 -8.69
N GLU A 115 -17.09 -15.10 -8.43
CA GLU A 115 -15.95 -15.97 -8.78
C GLU A 115 -15.95 -17.27 -7.97
N GLU A 116 -16.24 -17.22 -6.67
CA GLU A 116 -16.40 -18.43 -5.85
C GLU A 116 -17.48 -19.37 -6.39
N ASN A 117 -18.62 -18.82 -6.85
CA ASN A 117 -19.68 -19.61 -7.48
C ASN A 117 -19.26 -20.16 -8.86
N ARG A 118 -18.59 -19.34 -9.69
CA ARG A 118 -18.04 -19.77 -10.98
C ARG A 118 -17.08 -20.95 -10.80
N ASN A 119 -16.23 -20.85 -9.78
CA ASN A 119 -15.14 -21.78 -9.52
C ASN A 119 -15.50 -22.92 -8.54
N LYS A 120 -16.78 -23.09 -8.18
CA LYS A 120 -17.22 -24.07 -7.16
C LYS A 120 -16.81 -25.53 -7.43
N MET A 121 -16.59 -25.89 -8.70
CA MET A 121 -16.17 -27.22 -9.09
C MET A 121 -14.66 -27.47 -9.00
N TYR A 122 -13.88 -26.42 -8.82
CA TYR A 122 -12.42 -26.51 -8.67
C TYR A 122 -12.02 -26.63 -7.20
N PRO A 123 -10.93 -27.35 -6.88
CA PRO A 123 -10.42 -27.41 -5.52
C PRO A 123 -10.03 -26.01 -5.03
N LYS A 124 -10.01 -25.82 -3.72
CA LYS A 124 -9.46 -24.60 -3.11
C LYS A 124 -7.98 -24.49 -3.48
N LEU A 125 -7.47 -23.25 -3.52
CA LEU A 125 -6.04 -23.00 -3.71
C LEU A 125 -5.25 -23.72 -2.61
N SER A 126 -4.19 -24.39 -3.01
CA SER A 126 -3.25 -25.02 -2.10
C SER A 126 -2.40 -23.96 -1.40
N TYR A 127 -2.06 -24.21 -0.15
CA TYR A 127 -1.18 -23.33 0.60
C TYR A 127 0.28 -23.77 0.39
N ILE A 128 1.12 -22.87 -0.14
CA ILE A 128 2.55 -23.09 -0.36
C ILE A 128 3.25 -23.14 0.99
N SER A 129 3.92 -24.26 1.30
CA SER A 129 4.47 -24.54 2.64
C SER A 129 5.98 -24.41 2.74
N THR A 130 6.69 -24.23 1.62
CA THR A 130 8.15 -24.15 1.61
C THR A 130 8.66 -22.90 0.88
N GLU A 131 9.75 -22.32 1.39
CA GLU A 131 10.42 -21.17 0.79
C GLU A 131 10.83 -21.43 -0.67
N LYS A 132 11.39 -22.62 -0.93
CA LYS A 132 11.83 -23.00 -2.27
C LYS A 132 10.69 -23.06 -3.28
N GLU A 133 9.54 -23.60 -2.86
CA GLU A 133 8.36 -23.67 -3.71
C GLU A 133 7.82 -22.26 -4.00
N HIS A 134 7.73 -21.42 -2.97
CA HIS A 134 7.31 -20.02 -3.10
C HIS A 134 8.20 -19.24 -4.05
N ALA A 135 9.53 -19.28 -3.85
CA ALA A 135 10.47 -18.59 -4.73
C ALA A 135 10.41 -19.08 -6.18
N ASN A 136 10.27 -20.39 -6.39
CA ASN A 136 10.13 -20.94 -7.74
C ASN A 136 8.83 -20.49 -8.42
N LEU A 137 7.73 -20.47 -7.68
CA LEU A 137 6.44 -20.06 -8.23
C LEU A 137 6.41 -18.54 -8.49
N TRP A 138 7.03 -17.74 -7.61
CA TRP A 138 7.20 -16.30 -7.83
C TRP A 138 7.96 -16.00 -9.13
N ASN A 139 9.09 -16.64 -9.34
CA ASN A 139 9.89 -16.46 -10.57
C ASN A 139 9.13 -16.87 -11.84
N LYS A 140 8.35 -17.96 -11.78
CA LYS A 140 7.46 -18.37 -12.87
C LYS A 140 6.37 -17.33 -13.14
N ALA A 141 5.80 -16.76 -12.08
CA ALA A 141 4.76 -15.75 -12.20
C ALA A 141 5.30 -14.46 -12.83
N GLU A 142 6.49 -13.99 -12.45
CA GLU A 142 7.14 -12.83 -13.07
C GLU A 142 7.43 -13.04 -14.57
N ASP A 143 7.97 -14.21 -14.93
CA ASP A 143 8.25 -14.54 -16.33
C ASP A 143 6.95 -14.63 -17.15
N HIS A 144 5.93 -15.30 -16.62
CA HIS A 144 4.62 -15.38 -17.25
C HIS A 144 3.98 -14.00 -17.43
N LEU A 145 3.97 -13.17 -16.38
CA LEU A 145 3.43 -11.81 -16.41
C LEU A 145 4.13 -10.94 -17.47
N THR A 146 5.47 -10.97 -17.50
CA THR A 146 6.26 -10.19 -18.45
C THR A 146 5.96 -10.58 -19.90
N LYS A 147 5.86 -11.89 -20.19
CA LYS A 147 5.46 -12.41 -21.50
C LYS A 147 4.02 -12.03 -21.86
N PHE A 148 3.11 -12.11 -20.88
CA PHE A 148 1.71 -11.75 -21.06
C PHE A 148 1.54 -10.27 -21.41
N VAL A 149 2.19 -9.36 -20.68
CA VAL A 149 2.11 -7.91 -20.93
C VAL A 149 2.60 -7.57 -22.35
N ARG A 150 3.69 -8.21 -22.79
CA ARG A 150 4.20 -8.06 -24.17
C ARG A 150 3.22 -8.59 -25.19
N LYS A 151 2.71 -9.80 -24.99
CA LYS A 151 1.76 -10.48 -25.90
C LYS A 151 0.44 -9.70 -26.06
N LYS A 152 -0.08 -9.17 -24.95
CA LYS A 152 -1.37 -8.43 -24.92
C LYS A 152 -1.23 -6.94 -25.19
N GLU A 153 0.01 -6.46 -25.39
CA GLU A 153 0.30 -5.05 -25.64
C GLU A 153 -0.33 -4.11 -24.61
N ILE A 154 -0.22 -4.49 -23.30
CA ILE A 154 -0.77 -3.69 -22.21
C ILE A 154 0.01 -2.37 -22.06
N PHE A 155 1.33 -2.44 -22.08
CA PHE A 155 2.28 -1.34 -22.15
C PHE A 155 3.62 -1.82 -22.72
N THR A 156 4.49 -0.90 -23.13
CA THR A 156 5.83 -1.23 -23.58
C THR A 156 6.70 -1.66 -22.40
N VAL A 157 7.07 -2.93 -22.35
CA VAL A 157 8.00 -3.48 -21.35
C VAL A 157 9.40 -3.00 -21.66
N PRO A 158 10.03 -2.18 -20.80
CA PRO A 158 11.36 -1.67 -21.09
C PRO A 158 12.44 -2.74 -20.92
N ASP A 159 13.54 -2.62 -21.68
CA ASP A 159 14.66 -3.58 -21.64
C ASP A 159 15.39 -3.62 -20.30
N TYR A 160 15.25 -2.56 -19.49
CA TYR A 160 15.84 -2.48 -18.17
C TYR A 160 14.98 -3.11 -17.07
N LEU A 161 13.81 -3.67 -17.37
CA LEU A 161 13.00 -4.39 -16.38
C LEU A 161 13.71 -5.67 -15.98
N THR A 162 14.13 -5.70 -14.71
CA THR A 162 14.76 -6.86 -14.08
C THR A 162 13.75 -7.59 -13.17
N PRO A 163 13.98 -8.86 -12.80
CA PRO A 163 13.16 -9.53 -11.79
C PRO A 163 13.08 -8.74 -10.48
N SER A 164 11.90 -8.68 -9.87
CA SER A 164 11.72 -8.01 -8.59
C SER A 164 12.04 -8.94 -7.41
N GLY A 165 11.80 -10.24 -7.60
CA GLY A 165 11.86 -11.24 -6.54
C GLY A 165 10.75 -11.09 -5.49
N PRO A 166 10.61 -12.04 -4.56
CA PRO A 166 9.67 -11.93 -3.47
C PRO A 166 9.91 -10.67 -2.65
N HIS A 167 8.83 -9.95 -2.35
CA HIS A 167 8.93 -8.67 -1.65
C HIS A 167 9.29 -8.84 -0.18
N ARG A 168 8.93 -9.97 0.41
CA ARG A 168 9.12 -10.26 1.84
C ARG A 168 10.01 -11.48 2.03
N PRO A 169 10.80 -11.50 3.12
CA PRO A 169 11.50 -12.71 3.51
C PRO A 169 10.49 -13.80 3.89
N TRP A 170 10.84 -15.05 3.62
CA TRP A 170 10.06 -16.19 4.05
C TRP A 170 10.04 -16.27 5.58
N VAL A 171 8.86 -16.32 6.17
CA VAL A 171 8.67 -16.57 7.61
C VAL A 171 8.18 -18.00 7.77
N HIS A 172 8.92 -18.81 8.54
CA HIS A 172 8.48 -20.17 8.81
C HIS A 172 7.28 -20.15 9.79
N PRO A 173 6.24 -20.97 9.58
CA PRO A 173 5.09 -21.01 10.47
C PRO A 173 5.40 -21.21 11.96
N SER A 174 6.49 -21.93 12.28
CA SER A 174 6.95 -22.12 13.66
C SER A 174 7.56 -20.88 14.31
N ASP A 175 7.96 -19.89 13.51
CA ASP A 175 8.66 -18.68 13.97
C ASP A 175 7.69 -17.54 14.28
N ARG A 176 6.40 -17.82 14.18
CA ARG A 176 5.33 -16.88 14.55
C ARG A 176 5.02 -17.05 16.03
N ASP A 177 5.15 -15.98 16.78
CA ASP A 177 4.83 -15.90 18.22
C ASP A 177 3.33 -16.08 18.52
N GLY A 178 2.73 -17.19 18.06
CA GLY A 178 1.31 -17.51 18.26
C GLY A 178 0.33 -16.61 17.48
N ASN A 179 0.83 -15.75 16.61
CA ASN A 179 0.03 -14.82 15.83
C ASN A 179 -0.54 -15.46 14.55
N CYS A 180 -1.64 -14.92 14.06
CA CYS A 180 -2.17 -15.30 12.75
C CYS A 180 -1.17 -14.96 11.64
N PRO A 181 -1.19 -15.69 10.50
CA PRO A 181 -0.42 -15.31 9.33
C PRO A 181 -0.79 -13.90 8.87
N GLU A 182 0.20 -13.13 8.43
CA GLU A 182 -0.01 -11.82 7.85
C GLU A 182 -0.82 -11.92 6.55
N PHE A 183 -1.59 -10.87 6.23
CA PHE A 183 -2.44 -10.85 5.05
C PHE A 183 -1.67 -11.15 3.75
N PHE A 184 -0.53 -10.49 3.55
CA PHE A 184 0.27 -10.74 2.34
C PHE A 184 0.84 -12.15 2.30
N GLU A 185 1.19 -12.72 3.45
CA GLU A 185 1.62 -14.10 3.52
C GLU A 185 0.49 -15.05 3.07
N GLN A 186 -0.74 -14.82 3.52
CA GLN A 186 -1.90 -15.58 3.07
C GLN A 186 -2.10 -15.45 1.56
N ALA A 187 -2.07 -14.23 1.02
CA ALA A 187 -2.27 -13.98 -0.40
C ALA A 187 -1.19 -14.67 -1.25
N GLU A 188 0.11 -14.45 -0.93
CA GLU A 188 1.24 -14.97 -1.70
C GLU A 188 1.36 -16.49 -1.63
N ARG A 189 1.02 -17.09 -0.48
CA ARG A 189 1.08 -18.54 -0.31
C ARG A 189 -0.11 -19.29 -0.90
N HIS A 190 -1.20 -18.62 -1.21
CA HIS A 190 -2.28 -19.22 -1.99
C HIS A 190 -2.07 -19.00 -3.48
N ASP A 191 -1.67 -17.82 -3.93
CA ASP A 191 -1.25 -17.53 -5.30
C ASP A 191 -0.43 -16.23 -5.34
N PRO A 192 0.86 -16.25 -5.71
CA PRO A 192 1.69 -15.05 -5.74
C PRO A 192 1.35 -14.09 -6.89
N MET A 193 0.58 -14.51 -7.91
CA MET A 193 0.36 -13.70 -9.13
C MET A 193 -0.20 -12.31 -8.84
N ALA A 194 -1.10 -12.18 -7.85
CA ALA A 194 -1.65 -10.88 -7.45
C ALA A 194 -0.53 -9.93 -6.97
N GLN A 195 0.35 -10.42 -6.08
CA GLN A 195 1.46 -9.64 -5.55
C GLN A 195 2.56 -9.42 -6.59
N VAL A 196 2.79 -10.38 -7.47
CA VAL A 196 3.70 -10.21 -8.62
C VAL A 196 3.19 -9.09 -9.53
N GLY A 197 1.89 -9.08 -9.85
CA GLY A 197 1.27 -7.98 -10.61
C GLY A 197 1.47 -6.63 -9.95
N HIS A 198 1.20 -6.55 -8.65
CA HIS A 198 1.37 -5.35 -7.84
C HIS A 198 2.82 -4.85 -7.81
N ASN A 199 3.76 -5.74 -7.50
CA ASN A 199 5.15 -5.37 -7.31
C ASN A 199 5.90 -5.20 -8.62
N HIS A 200 5.87 -6.16 -9.51
CA HIS A 200 6.72 -6.21 -10.71
C HIS A 200 6.34 -5.15 -11.74
N THR A 201 5.05 -4.97 -12.03
CA THR A 201 4.57 -3.98 -13.01
C THR A 201 4.16 -2.64 -12.40
N GLY A 202 4.05 -2.57 -11.09
CA GLY A 202 3.81 -1.36 -10.32
C GLY A 202 5.09 -0.82 -9.68
N HIS A 203 5.30 -1.15 -8.41
CA HIS A 203 6.39 -0.57 -7.61
C HIS A 203 7.78 -0.74 -8.19
N HIS A 204 8.15 -1.95 -8.61
CA HIS A 204 9.50 -2.23 -9.11
C HIS A 204 9.77 -1.46 -10.40
N LEU A 205 8.83 -1.49 -11.33
CA LEU A 205 8.95 -0.78 -12.59
C LEU A 205 8.97 0.75 -12.40
N ASP A 206 8.10 1.30 -11.53
CA ASP A 206 8.13 2.74 -11.21
C ASP A 206 9.43 3.15 -10.51
N ARG A 207 9.99 2.31 -9.63
CA ARG A 207 11.31 2.55 -9.03
C ARG A 207 12.42 2.57 -10.07
N LEU A 208 12.40 1.66 -11.04
CA LEU A 208 13.38 1.63 -12.14
C LEU A 208 13.26 2.85 -13.06
N ARG A 209 12.03 3.36 -13.26
CA ARG A 209 11.77 4.63 -13.97
C ARG A 209 12.28 5.82 -13.18
N HIS A 210 12.00 5.87 -11.87
CA HIS A 210 12.51 6.91 -10.98
C HIS A 210 14.03 7.07 -11.07
N GLN A 211 14.76 5.97 -11.09
CA GLN A 211 16.22 5.99 -11.22
C GLN A 211 16.72 6.56 -12.56
N ARG A 212 15.86 6.66 -13.57
CA ARG A 212 16.14 7.13 -14.92
C ARG A 212 15.48 8.44 -15.30
N GLU A 213 14.64 8.97 -14.42
CA GLU A 213 13.95 10.24 -14.63
C GLU A 213 14.86 11.40 -14.21
N ASP A 214 15.34 12.16 -15.17
CA ASP A 214 16.25 13.29 -14.98
C ASP A 214 15.54 14.65 -14.88
N ARG A 215 14.23 14.69 -15.16
CA ARG A 215 13.41 15.91 -15.05
C ARG A 215 13.03 16.16 -13.57
N PRO A 216 13.55 17.23 -12.92
CA PRO A 216 13.42 17.40 -11.45
C PRO A 216 11.97 17.38 -10.95
N ILE A 217 11.04 18.04 -11.65
CA ILE A 217 9.62 18.08 -11.24
C ILE A 217 8.93 16.74 -11.51
N ARG A 218 9.35 16.01 -12.53
CA ARG A 218 8.79 14.71 -12.91
C ARG A 218 9.31 13.57 -12.04
N ASN A 219 10.36 13.81 -11.29
CA ASN A 219 10.97 12.85 -10.38
C ASN A 219 10.56 13.12 -8.93
N SER A 220 9.26 13.16 -8.67
CA SER A 220 8.69 13.51 -7.37
C SER A 220 8.40 12.29 -6.49
N TYR A 221 8.95 11.12 -6.83
CA TYR A 221 8.75 9.87 -6.08
C TYR A 221 8.96 9.98 -4.56
N PRO A 222 9.98 10.69 -4.06
CA PRO A 222 10.17 10.84 -2.61
C PRO A 222 9.03 11.62 -1.92
N LEU A 223 8.35 12.51 -2.65
CA LEU A 223 7.26 13.33 -2.12
C LEU A 223 5.89 12.65 -2.28
N TYR A 224 5.67 11.99 -3.41
CA TYR A 224 4.38 11.37 -3.76
C TYR A 224 4.47 9.84 -3.86
N GLY A 225 5.49 9.25 -3.24
CA GLY A 225 5.83 7.83 -3.34
C GLY A 225 4.75 6.86 -2.84
N GLY A 226 3.71 7.35 -2.15
CA GLY A 226 2.57 6.53 -1.75
C GLY A 226 1.42 6.55 -2.75
N LEU A 227 0.99 7.73 -3.22
CA LEU A 227 -0.25 7.86 -3.99
C LEU A 227 -0.19 7.16 -5.35
N ARG A 228 0.71 7.58 -6.23
CA ARG A 228 0.77 7.09 -7.62
C ARG A 228 1.25 5.63 -7.73
N PRO A 229 2.33 5.21 -7.07
CA PRO A 229 2.76 3.83 -7.13
C PRO A 229 1.73 2.84 -6.60
N GLU A 230 1.09 3.13 -5.47
CA GLU A 230 0.06 2.27 -4.89
C GLU A 230 -1.20 2.21 -5.77
N ALA A 231 -1.60 3.35 -6.33
CA ALA A 231 -2.70 3.45 -7.29
C ALA A 231 -2.45 2.59 -8.52
N LEU A 232 -1.27 2.74 -9.15
CA LEU A 232 -0.85 1.97 -10.31
C LEU A 232 -0.79 0.48 -9.99
N SER A 233 -0.13 0.11 -8.89
CA SER A 233 0.04 -1.28 -8.48
C SER A 233 -1.31 -1.95 -8.22
N THR A 234 -2.23 -1.28 -7.54
CA THR A 234 -3.59 -1.78 -7.28
C THR A 234 -4.40 -1.89 -8.56
N PHE A 235 -4.29 -0.93 -9.48
CA PHE A 235 -4.91 -1.01 -10.79
C PHE A 235 -4.37 -2.18 -11.60
N MET A 236 -3.05 -2.41 -11.58
CA MET A 236 -2.44 -3.52 -12.34
C MET A 236 -2.92 -4.89 -11.88
N GLU A 237 -3.18 -5.11 -10.60
CA GLU A 237 -3.74 -6.39 -10.14
C GLU A 237 -5.04 -6.74 -10.87
N GLU A 238 -6.02 -5.85 -10.83
CA GLU A 238 -7.33 -6.09 -11.44
C GLU A 238 -7.29 -5.92 -12.97
N GLY A 239 -6.60 -4.91 -13.47
CA GLY A 239 -6.49 -4.66 -14.91
C GLY A 239 -5.86 -5.81 -15.67
N LEU A 240 -4.80 -6.40 -15.14
CA LEU A 240 -4.16 -7.59 -15.73
C LEU A 240 -5.06 -8.83 -15.64
N MET A 241 -5.79 -8.99 -14.53
CA MET A 241 -6.77 -10.06 -14.39
C MET A 241 -7.88 -9.93 -15.45
N ILE A 242 -8.43 -8.72 -15.64
CA ILE A 242 -9.45 -8.46 -16.67
C ILE A 242 -8.90 -8.69 -18.08
N ALA A 243 -7.62 -8.36 -18.33
CA ALA A 243 -6.95 -8.65 -19.59
C ALA A 243 -6.73 -10.16 -19.86
N GLY A 244 -6.96 -11.02 -18.85
CA GLY A 244 -6.89 -12.49 -18.98
C GLY A 244 -5.62 -13.11 -18.40
N LEU A 245 -4.80 -12.39 -17.64
CA LEU A 245 -3.57 -12.92 -17.05
C LEU A 245 -3.81 -14.21 -16.26
N HIS A 246 -4.81 -14.20 -15.39
CA HIS A 246 -5.15 -15.34 -14.54
C HIS A 246 -5.85 -16.49 -15.30
N ASP A 247 -6.41 -16.24 -16.48
CA ASP A 247 -6.99 -17.28 -17.33
C ASP A 247 -5.90 -18.03 -18.12
N GLU A 248 -4.76 -17.41 -18.36
CA GLU A 248 -3.58 -18.02 -18.99
C GLU A 248 -2.58 -18.59 -17.96
N TRP A 249 -2.80 -18.36 -16.67
CA TRP A 249 -1.96 -18.86 -15.59
C TRP A 249 -2.35 -20.26 -15.16
N ASP A 250 -1.44 -21.25 -15.36
CA ASP A 250 -1.68 -22.68 -15.23
C ASP A 250 -1.96 -23.22 -13.81
N LEU A 251 -2.24 -22.35 -12.85
CA LEU A 251 -2.57 -22.80 -11.51
C LEU A 251 -4.05 -23.20 -11.43
N ASN A 252 -4.82 -22.53 -10.61
CA ASN A 252 -6.19 -22.83 -10.37
C ASN A 252 -7.02 -21.59 -10.75
N PRO A 253 -8.13 -21.71 -11.47
CA PRO A 253 -9.00 -20.57 -11.80
C PRO A 253 -9.43 -19.74 -10.59
N ARG A 254 -9.32 -20.28 -9.38
CA ARG A 254 -9.54 -19.56 -8.12
C ARG A 254 -8.50 -18.48 -7.82
N SER A 255 -7.41 -18.39 -8.57
CA SER A 255 -6.42 -17.31 -8.45
C SER A 255 -7.05 -15.92 -8.60
N ARG A 256 -8.11 -15.79 -9.42
CA ARG A 256 -8.89 -14.55 -9.58
C ARG A 256 -9.59 -14.12 -8.28
N GLU A 257 -9.92 -15.06 -7.41
CA GLU A 257 -10.54 -14.78 -6.10
C GLU A 257 -9.58 -13.99 -5.20
N VAL A 258 -8.27 -14.21 -5.30
CA VAL A 258 -7.23 -13.50 -4.54
C VAL A 258 -7.22 -12.01 -4.89
N ILE A 259 -7.46 -11.64 -6.15
CA ILE A 259 -7.56 -10.23 -6.56
C ILE A 259 -8.69 -9.52 -5.81
N TYR A 260 -9.87 -10.12 -5.75
CA TYR A 260 -11.02 -9.50 -5.07
C TYR A 260 -10.86 -9.48 -3.54
N ILE A 261 -10.18 -10.48 -2.97
CA ILE A 261 -9.80 -10.46 -1.54
C ILE A 261 -8.83 -9.29 -1.27
N SER A 262 -7.82 -9.11 -2.12
CA SER A 262 -6.85 -8.02 -2.02
C SER A 262 -7.50 -6.63 -2.16
N LEU A 263 -8.43 -6.47 -3.12
CA LEU A 263 -9.19 -5.23 -3.28
C LEU A 263 -10.08 -4.93 -2.09
N ALA A 264 -10.78 -5.94 -1.54
CA ALA A 264 -11.57 -5.79 -0.33
C ALA A 264 -10.70 -5.35 0.84
N TRP A 265 -9.55 -5.98 1.05
CA TRP A 265 -8.62 -5.64 2.10
C TRP A 265 -8.07 -4.21 1.98
N ARG A 266 -7.71 -3.76 0.78
CA ARG A 266 -7.29 -2.36 0.55
C ARG A 266 -8.40 -1.36 0.85
N ALA A 267 -9.63 -1.70 0.48
CA ALA A 267 -10.79 -0.85 0.78
C ALA A 267 -11.06 -0.75 2.29
N ILE A 268 -10.94 -1.86 3.03
CA ILE A 268 -11.11 -1.91 4.48
C ILE A 268 -10.12 -0.96 5.18
N ARG A 269 -8.84 -1.02 4.80
CA ARG A 269 -7.79 -0.15 5.35
C ARG A 269 -8.04 1.32 5.01
N GLY A 270 -8.48 1.62 3.78
CA GLY A 270 -8.86 2.98 3.39
C GLY A 270 -10.03 3.52 4.20
N ILE A 271 -11.04 2.69 4.52
CA ILE A 271 -12.14 3.05 5.41
C ILE A 271 -11.62 3.31 6.84
N ALA A 272 -10.70 2.48 7.33
CA ALA A 272 -10.11 2.64 8.64
C ALA A 272 -9.29 3.95 8.74
N ASP A 273 -8.45 4.26 7.75
CA ASP A 273 -7.69 5.53 7.65
C ASP A 273 -8.63 6.75 7.74
N LEU A 274 -9.66 6.79 6.90
CA LEU A 274 -10.64 7.87 6.88
C LEU A 274 -11.34 8.04 8.23
N LYS A 275 -11.76 6.94 8.87
CA LYS A 275 -12.48 6.97 10.14
C LYS A 275 -11.58 7.25 11.34
N LEU A 276 -10.33 6.85 11.32
CA LEU A 276 -9.32 7.25 12.31
C LEU A 276 -9.11 8.76 12.27
N HIS A 277 -8.92 9.33 11.07
CA HIS A 277 -8.69 10.76 10.94
C HIS A 277 -9.92 11.63 11.17
N SER A 278 -11.12 11.12 10.96
CA SER A 278 -12.35 11.82 11.39
C SER A 278 -12.65 11.66 12.88
N ASN A 279 -11.85 10.89 13.63
CA ASN A 279 -12.07 10.52 15.03
C ASN A 279 -13.38 9.72 15.27
N GLU A 280 -13.90 9.05 14.22
CA GLU A 280 -15.02 8.12 14.33
C GLU A 280 -14.59 6.75 14.83
N PHE A 281 -13.34 6.34 14.62
CA PHE A 281 -12.75 5.13 15.14
C PHE A 281 -11.62 5.42 16.13
N THR A 282 -11.57 4.62 17.19
CA THR A 282 -10.33 4.41 17.94
C THR A 282 -9.41 3.44 17.19
N LEU A 283 -8.14 3.35 17.57
CA LEU A 283 -7.22 2.38 16.99
C LEU A 283 -7.70 0.93 17.15
N GLU A 284 -8.24 0.59 18.33
CA GLU A 284 -8.83 -0.72 18.61
C GLU A 284 -10.03 -1.02 17.70
N GLN A 285 -10.93 -0.04 17.50
CA GLN A 285 -12.05 -0.19 16.57
C GLN A 285 -11.59 -0.35 15.12
N ALA A 286 -10.50 0.32 14.73
CA ALA A 286 -9.93 0.17 13.40
C ALA A 286 -9.31 -1.23 13.18
N LEU A 287 -8.54 -1.75 14.16
CA LEU A 287 -8.01 -3.11 14.13
C LEU A 287 -9.12 -4.16 14.01
N LYS A 288 -10.13 -4.04 14.88
CA LYS A 288 -11.30 -4.92 14.85
C LYS A 288 -12.04 -4.87 13.52
N HIS A 289 -12.25 -3.67 12.97
CA HIS A 289 -12.87 -3.48 11.66
C HIS A 289 -12.07 -4.19 10.56
N CYS A 290 -10.75 -4.07 10.55
CA CYS A 290 -9.91 -4.74 9.58
C CYS A 290 -10.05 -6.26 9.68
N ALA A 291 -9.95 -6.82 10.89
CA ALA A 291 -10.06 -8.26 11.12
C ALA A 291 -11.46 -8.81 10.74
N GLU A 292 -12.54 -8.15 11.17
CA GLU A 292 -13.91 -8.63 10.95
C GLU A 292 -14.37 -8.53 9.48
N TRP A 293 -13.88 -7.53 8.75
CA TRP A 293 -14.31 -7.26 7.39
C TRP A 293 -13.46 -7.96 6.34
N CYS A 294 -12.27 -8.48 6.72
CA CYS A 294 -11.40 -9.18 5.79
C CYS A 294 -12.00 -10.52 5.34
N PRO A 295 -12.13 -10.75 4.02
CA PRO A 295 -12.65 -12.02 3.52
C PRO A 295 -11.83 -13.21 3.98
N ARG A 296 -12.52 -14.34 4.23
CA ARG A 296 -11.91 -15.62 4.65
C ARG A 296 -11.15 -15.59 5.97
N GLY A 297 -11.21 -14.51 6.73
CA GLY A 297 -10.45 -14.37 7.97
C GLY A 297 -8.93 -14.40 7.74
N TRP A 298 -8.48 -13.84 6.61
CA TRP A 298 -7.04 -13.76 6.31
C TRP A 298 -6.31 -12.67 7.10
N GLU A 299 -7.02 -12.00 7.96
CA GLU A 299 -6.51 -10.95 8.83
C GLU A 299 -7.03 -11.11 10.25
N CYS A 300 -6.26 -10.71 11.25
CA CYS A 300 -6.67 -10.66 12.64
C CYS A 300 -6.17 -9.38 13.31
N GLU A 301 -6.70 -9.06 14.50
CA GLU A 301 -6.35 -7.83 15.23
C GLU A 301 -4.88 -7.73 15.64
N THR A 302 -4.14 -8.85 15.64
CA THR A 302 -2.70 -8.91 15.93
C THR A 302 -1.83 -8.99 14.69
N ASP A 303 -2.42 -8.97 13.49
CA ASP A 303 -1.71 -8.98 12.22
C ASP A 303 -0.74 -7.80 12.11
N MET A 304 0.51 -8.10 11.81
CA MET A 304 1.56 -7.09 11.72
C MET A 304 1.39 -6.16 10.52
N ASP A 305 0.80 -6.65 9.41
CA ASP A 305 0.49 -5.82 8.25
C ASP A 305 -0.57 -4.78 8.58
N THR A 306 -1.64 -5.19 9.28
CA THR A 306 -2.71 -4.31 9.76
C THR A 306 -2.15 -3.24 10.70
N TRP A 307 -1.36 -3.65 11.69
CA TRP A 307 -0.73 -2.71 12.61
C TRP A 307 0.17 -1.73 11.87
N TYR A 308 1.01 -2.20 10.96
CA TYR A 308 1.91 -1.35 10.17
C TYR A 308 1.11 -0.29 9.38
N ASP A 309 0.05 -0.71 8.69
CA ASP A 309 -0.75 0.19 7.88
C ASP A 309 -1.52 1.23 8.71
N LEU A 310 -2.08 0.82 9.85
CA LEU A 310 -2.78 1.76 10.74
C LEU A 310 -1.79 2.72 11.43
N GLU A 311 -0.62 2.22 11.87
CA GLU A 311 0.46 3.07 12.36
C GLU A 311 0.90 4.08 11.30
N ARG A 312 1.03 3.63 10.05
CA ARG A 312 1.44 4.47 8.92
C ARG A 312 0.36 5.49 8.57
N SER A 313 -0.90 5.09 8.54
CA SER A 313 -2.04 5.99 8.32
C SER A 313 -2.09 7.09 9.36
N MET A 314 -1.90 6.77 10.63
CA MET A 314 -1.86 7.77 11.71
C MET A 314 -0.71 8.77 11.58
N GLN A 315 0.41 8.39 10.97
CA GLN A 315 1.55 9.26 10.71
C GLN A 315 1.41 10.05 9.40
N LEU A 316 0.65 9.53 8.44
CA LEU A 316 0.52 10.07 7.10
C LEU A 316 -0.94 9.96 6.64
N PRO A 317 -1.76 11.01 6.86
CA PRO A 317 -3.17 11.00 6.48
C PRO A 317 -3.36 10.63 5.00
N GLY A 318 -4.28 9.71 4.73
CA GLY A 318 -4.56 9.24 3.38
C GLY A 318 -3.68 8.09 2.91
N HIS A 319 -2.74 7.60 3.71
CA HIS A 319 -1.82 6.52 3.30
C HIS A 319 -2.57 5.27 2.82
N ALA A 320 -3.55 4.77 3.57
CA ALA A 320 -4.31 3.60 3.16
C ALA A 320 -5.45 3.93 2.16
N THR A 321 -5.86 5.18 2.08
CA THR A 321 -6.90 5.63 1.15
C THR A 321 -6.40 5.66 -0.30
N VAL A 322 -5.10 5.89 -0.52
CA VAL A 322 -4.52 6.05 -1.87
C VAL A 322 -4.67 4.84 -2.78
N TYR A 323 -4.70 3.64 -2.24
CA TYR A 323 -4.84 2.40 -3.03
C TYR A 323 -6.09 2.42 -3.89
N ILE A 324 -7.24 2.54 -3.27
CA ILE A 324 -8.54 2.49 -3.93
C ILE A 324 -8.87 3.79 -4.63
N ASN A 325 -8.64 4.92 -3.98
CA ASN A 325 -8.95 6.22 -4.55
C ASN A 325 -8.03 6.55 -5.73
N GLY A 326 -6.75 6.19 -5.64
CA GLY A 326 -5.82 6.35 -6.75
C GLY A 326 -6.10 5.38 -7.92
N LYS A 327 -6.50 4.12 -7.63
CA LYS A 327 -7.00 3.20 -8.65
C LYS A 327 -8.19 3.81 -9.40
N ASN A 328 -9.14 4.40 -8.68
CA ASN A 328 -10.30 5.07 -9.29
C ASN A 328 -9.89 6.25 -10.19
N GLN A 329 -8.88 7.06 -9.79
CA GLN A 329 -8.35 8.12 -10.66
C GLN A 329 -7.74 7.57 -11.96
N LEU A 330 -7.02 6.45 -11.90
CA LEU A 330 -6.40 5.84 -13.07
C LEU A 330 -7.47 5.22 -14.00
N GLU A 331 -8.48 4.58 -13.46
CA GLU A 331 -9.64 4.08 -14.21
C GLU A 331 -10.36 5.23 -14.93
N ARG A 332 -10.55 6.35 -14.25
CA ARG A 332 -11.13 7.58 -14.83
C ARG A 332 -10.27 8.11 -15.98
N LEU A 333 -8.95 8.20 -15.80
CA LEU A 333 -8.02 8.63 -16.86
C LEU A 333 -8.16 7.74 -18.11
N ILE A 334 -8.19 6.42 -17.94
CA ILE A 334 -8.33 5.49 -19.06
C ILE A 334 -9.69 5.66 -19.74
N ALA A 335 -10.77 5.80 -18.97
CA ALA A 335 -12.11 6.03 -19.50
C ALA A 335 -12.21 7.34 -20.29
N ASP A 336 -11.66 8.44 -19.77
CA ASP A 336 -11.62 9.74 -20.46
C ASP A 336 -10.83 9.64 -21.77
N ARG A 337 -9.69 8.95 -21.77
CA ARG A 337 -8.91 8.72 -23.00
C ARG A 337 -9.67 7.83 -24.00
N ALA A 338 -10.37 6.81 -23.53
CA ALA A 338 -11.19 5.97 -24.40
C ALA A 338 -12.32 6.77 -25.06
N MET A 339 -12.99 7.64 -24.32
CA MET A 339 -14.02 8.53 -24.89
C MET A 339 -13.46 9.53 -25.90
N GLN A 340 -12.26 10.08 -25.66
CA GLN A 340 -11.62 11.03 -26.57
C GLN A 340 -11.11 10.38 -27.86
N LEU A 341 -10.60 9.14 -27.77
CA LEU A 341 -9.97 8.45 -28.89
C LEU A 341 -10.95 7.60 -29.71
N GLY A 342 -12.11 7.22 -29.13
CA GLY A 342 -13.09 6.38 -29.79
C GLY A 342 -12.46 5.11 -30.37
N ASP A 343 -12.71 4.83 -31.64
CA ASP A 343 -12.20 3.62 -32.32
C ASP A 343 -10.67 3.58 -32.49
N THR A 344 -9.98 4.70 -32.24
CA THR A 344 -8.50 4.77 -32.26
C THR A 344 -7.88 4.48 -30.91
N PHE A 345 -8.67 4.12 -29.89
CA PHE A 345 -8.16 3.79 -28.57
C PHE A 345 -7.18 2.62 -28.62
N ASN A 346 -6.01 2.82 -28.03
CA ASN A 346 -4.98 1.79 -27.90
C ASN A 346 -4.42 1.83 -26.47
N LEU A 347 -4.65 0.73 -25.71
CA LEU A 347 -4.29 0.65 -24.30
C LEU A 347 -2.78 0.85 -24.08
N ARG A 348 -1.93 0.21 -24.91
CA ARG A 348 -0.46 0.38 -24.82
C ARG A 348 -0.05 1.83 -24.94
N GLN A 349 -0.57 2.54 -25.94
CA GLN A 349 -0.24 3.96 -26.13
C GLN A 349 -0.69 4.83 -24.95
N VAL A 350 -1.86 4.55 -24.38
CA VAL A 350 -2.38 5.28 -23.22
C VAL A 350 -1.50 5.00 -21.99
N MET A 351 -1.14 3.76 -21.73
CA MET A 351 -0.27 3.40 -20.60
C MET A 351 1.15 3.93 -20.79
N ASP A 352 1.71 3.84 -21.99
CA ASP A 352 3.03 4.40 -22.29
C ASP A 352 3.05 5.93 -22.08
N SER A 353 1.98 6.64 -22.47
CA SER A 353 1.82 8.07 -22.21
C SER A 353 1.72 8.37 -20.71
N PHE A 354 0.97 7.56 -19.94
CA PHE A 354 0.90 7.65 -18.49
C PHE A 354 2.29 7.51 -17.85
N PHE A 355 3.08 6.54 -18.30
CA PHE A 355 4.45 6.36 -17.82
C PHE A 355 5.39 7.49 -18.23
N ALA A 356 5.25 8.01 -19.45
CA ALA A 356 6.05 9.13 -19.97
C ALA A 356 5.78 10.45 -19.23
N SER A 357 4.63 10.60 -18.56
CA SER A 357 4.34 11.79 -17.74
C SER A 357 5.28 11.94 -16.53
N GLY A 358 6.01 10.89 -16.17
CA GLY A 358 6.89 10.85 -15.00
C GLY A 358 6.12 10.50 -13.72
N LEU A 359 6.74 10.66 -12.57
CA LEU A 359 6.22 10.29 -11.26
C LEU A 359 5.55 11.49 -10.57
N ILE A 360 4.49 11.98 -11.18
CA ILE A 360 3.69 13.11 -10.69
C ILE A 360 2.28 12.63 -10.28
N PRO A 361 1.51 13.42 -9.50
CA PRO A 361 0.14 13.12 -9.14
C PRO A 361 -0.75 12.78 -10.34
N ILE A 362 -1.66 11.83 -10.16
CA ILE A 362 -2.53 11.34 -11.26
C ILE A 362 -3.42 12.45 -11.81
N SER A 363 -3.90 13.38 -10.98
CA SER A 363 -4.67 14.56 -11.41
C SER A 363 -3.91 15.41 -12.43
N LEU A 364 -2.62 15.63 -12.21
CA LEU A 364 -1.76 16.36 -13.15
C LEU A 364 -1.48 15.55 -14.42
N THR A 365 -1.22 14.27 -14.29
CA THR A 365 -1.06 13.34 -15.43
C THR A 365 -2.33 13.32 -16.29
N ARG A 366 -3.50 13.22 -15.64
CA ARG A 366 -4.79 13.25 -16.35
C ARG A 366 -4.99 14.56 -17.11
N TRP A 367 -4.73 15.71 -16.50
CA TRP A 367 -4.81 17.01 -17.16
C TRP A 367 -3.86 17.08 -18.37
N GLU A 368 -2.62 16.67 -18.21
CA GLU A 368 -1.63 16.65 -19.30
C GLU A 368 -2.06 15.76 -20.47
N MET A 369 -2.55 14.56 -20.19
CA MET A 369 -2.93 13.60 -21.22
C MET A 369 -4.26 13.87 -21.90
N THR A 370 -5.20 14.50 -21.21
CA THR A 370 -6.58 14.67 -21.68
C THR A 370 -6.96 16.11 -21.99
N GLY A 371 -6.28 17.10 -21.45
CA GLY A 371 -6.67 18.50 -21.45
C GLY A 371 -7.85 18.83 -20.51
N LEU A 372 -8.45 17.83 -19.83
CA LEU A 372 -9.56 18.02 -18.91
C LEU A 372 -9.04 18.59 -17.59
N ASP A 373 -9.47 19.81 -17.25
CA ASP A 373 -8.96 20.59 -16.12
C ASP A 373 -9.91 20.66 -14.92
N ASP A 374 -10.96 19.83 -14.90
CA ASP A 374 -11.97 19.81 -13.85
C ASP A 374 -11.37 19.49 -12.47
N GLU A 375 -10.47 18.48 -12.36
CA GLU A 375 -9.74 18.16 -11.13
C GLU A 375 -8.80 19.31 -10.72
N ILE A 376 -8.15 19.97 -11.69
CA ILE A 376 -7.27 21.11 -11.41
C ILE A 376 -8.07 22.32 -10.90
N LYS A 377 -9.25 22.55 -11.46
CA LYS A 377 -10.17 23.59 -10.96
C LYS A 377 -10.62 23.30 -9.53
N GLU A 378 -10.91 22.02 -9.21
CA GLU A 378 -11.25 21.62 -7.84
C GLU A 378 -10.10 21.86 -6.86
N LEU A 379 -8.89 21.49 -7.24
CA LEU A 379 -7.68 21.73 -6.44
C LEU A 379 -7.42 23.24 -6.20
N ASN A 380 -7.84 24.11 -7.12
CA ASN A 380 -7.65 25.58 -7.01
C ASN A 380 -8.82 26.32 -6.34
N LYS A 381 -9.90 25.66 -5.99
CA LYS A 381 -10.97 26.30 -5.19
C LYS A 381 -10.43 26.71 -3.82
N LYS A 382 -10.75 27.95 -3.39
CA LYS A 382 -10.35 28.48 -2.07
C LYS A 382 -11.18 27.90 -0.96
#